data_5da641cba055cf933eafd4fcffcfdf44
#
_entry.id   5da641cba055cf933eafd4fcffcfdf44
#
_cell.length_a   1.000
_cell.length_b   1.000
_cell.length_c   1.000
_cell.angle_alpha   90.00
_cell.angle_beta   90.00
_cell.angle_gamma   90.00
#
_symmetry.space_group_name_H-M   'P 1'
#
loop_
_entity.id
_entity.type
_entity.pdbx_description
1 polymer ?
#
loop_
_entity_poly.entity_id
_entity_poly.type
_entity_poly.pdbx_seq_one_letter_code
_entity_poly.pdbx_strand_id
1 'polypeptide(L)'
;ATIQKMQNLNNWTSTHECESMRAFRSFLVALNVTKSDINYPRLVKWSTEAATQLTPTSWDESLATVDAGEYELADSKGAILDGLPLRDTFMIYKEDSIYSMTYVGTPFIFAFRQLSPSVGALTKNCVAEFEGGHFFFGNGDIYINDGQKVTSILPHKIRDYVFDFIDGAQYKKSFVVADYGNTEMWACF
;
A
#
# COMPACT_ATOMS: atom_id res chain seq x y z
N ALA A 1 17.87 14.54 -22.47
CA ALA A 1 17.87 14.07 -21.09
C ALA A 1 18.19 12.58 -21.11
N THR A 2 19.30 12.18 -20.52
CA THR A 2 19.68 10.77 -20.42
C THR A 2 18.83 10.16 -19.31
N ILE A 3 17.95 9.24 -19.66
CA ILE A 3 17.23 8.44 -18.67
C ILE A 3 18.29 7.56 -18.01
N GLN A 4 18.65 7.86 -16.76
CA GLN A 4 19.47 6.96 -15.98
C GLN A 4 18.60 5.74 -15.62
N LYS A 5 19.11 4.53 -15.95
CA LYS A 5 18.54 3.29 -15.38
C LYS A 5 18.59 3.42 -13.87
N MET A 6 17.47 3.13 -13.19
CA MET A 6 17.49 2.93 -11.74
C MET A 6 18.61 1.91 -11.46
N GLN A 7 19.61 2.32 -10.69
CA GLN A 7 20.61 1.37 -10.23
C GLN A 7 19.89 0.34 -9.37
N ASN A 8 20.19 -0.94 -9.59
CA ASN A 8 19.70 -1.99 -8.71
C ASN A 8 20.18 -1.65 -7.30
N LEU A 9 19.25 -1.40 -6.41
CA LEU A 9 19.56 -1.19 -5.00
C LEU A 9 20.22 -2.47 -4.46
N ASN A 10 21.19 -2.31 -3.57
CA ASN A 10 21.90 -3.45 -3.01
C ASN A 10 20.91 -4.48 -2.43
N ASN A 11 21.05 -5.76 -2.77
CA ASN A 11 20.18 -6.87 -2.42
C ASN A 11 18.72 -6.79 -2.96
N TRP A 12 18.50 -5.95 -3.97
CA TRP A 12 17.32 -6.02 -4.83
C TRP A 12 17.78 -6.48 -6.21
N THR A 13 17.74 -7.77 -6.44
CA THR A 13 18.24 -8.41 -7.67
C THR A 13 17.19 -8.36 -8.78
N SER A 14 17.58 -8.79 -9.99
CA SER A 14 16.67 -8.89 -11.14
C SER A 14 15.52 -9.89 -10.95
N THR A 15 15.60 -10.75 -9.93
CA THR A 15 14.55 -11.71 -9.56
C THR A 15 13.65 -11.22 -8.44
N HIS A 16 13.82 -9.96 -7.99
CA HIS A 16 12.96 -9.33 -7.04
C HIS A 16 12.00 -8.39 -7.77
N GLU A 17 10.73 -8.55 -7.49
CA GLU A 17 9.64 -7.70 -7.98
C GLU A 17 8.70 -7.34 -6.83
N CYS A 18 7.89 -6.32 -6.99
CA CYS A 18 6.81 -6.00 -6.06
C CYS A 18 5.61 -5.42 -6.80
N GLU A 19 4.42 -5.62 -6.26
CA GLU A 19 3.20 -5.08 -6.84
C GLU A 19 3.13 -3.55 -6.71
N SER A 20 3.55 -3.03 -5.56
CA SER A 20 3.61 -1.59 -5.30
C SER A 20 4.86 -1.25 -4.50
N MET A 21 5.48 -0.09 -4.82
CA MET A 21 6.60 0.47 -4.07
C MET A 21 6.29 1.92 -3.72
N ARG A 22 6.44 2.29 -2.46
CA ARG A 22 6.16 3.62 -1.94
C ARG A 22 7.29 4.11 -1.05
N ALA A 23 7.45 5.41 -0.97
CA ALA A 23 8.31 6.03 0.03
C ALA A 23 7.49 6.29 1.31
N PHE A 24 8.06 5.96 2.45
CA PHE A 24 7.53 6.30 3.75
C PHE A 24 8.65 6.73 4.69
N ARG A 25 8.57 7.97 5.19
CA ARG A 25 9.71 8.62 5.87
C ARG A 25 10.96 8.56 4.97
N SER A 26 12.05 8.06 5.51
CA SER A 26 13.32 7.88 4.78
C SER A 26 13.51 6.46 4.23
N PHE A 27 12.45 5.65 4.20
CA PHE A 27 12.50 4.26 3.73
C PHE A 27 11.75 4.10 2.39
N LEU A 28 12.18 3.15 1.58
CA LEU A 28 11.35 2.58 0.53
C LEU A 28 10.62 1.35 1.09
N VAL A 29 9.34 1.25 0.82
CA VAL A 29 8.48 0.12 1.24
C VAL A 29 7.98 -0.58 0.00
N ALA A 30 8.30 -1.86 -0.12
CA ALA A 30 7.83 -2.75 -1.18
C ALA A 30 6.72 -3.66 -0.62
N LEU A 31 5.66 -3.80 -1.39
CA LEU A 31 4.43 -4.47 -1.01
C LEU A 31 4.14 -5.60 -1.99
N ASN A 32 3.71 -6.78 -1.49
CA ASN A 32 3.43 -7.97 -2.30
C ASN A 32 4.67 -8.31 -3.14
N VAL A 33 5.65 -8.89 -2.47
CA VAL A 33 7.02 -9.05 -2.99
C VAL A 33 7.20 -10.44 -3.60
N THR A 34 7.80 -10.49 -4.78
CA THR A 34 8.33 -11.71 -5.38
C THR A 34 9.83 -11.76 -5.11
N LYS A 35 10.31 -12.89 -4.59
CA LYS A 35 11.74 -13.17 -4.35
C LYS A 35 12.10 -14.47 -5.04
N SER A 36 13.12 -14.45 -5.92
CA SER A 36 13.58 -15.64 -6.67
C SER A 36 12.41 -16.40 -7.34
N ASP A 37 11.56 -15.67 -8.04
CA ASP A 37 10.38 -16.17 -8.77
C ASP A 37 9.27 -16.76 -7.88
N ILE A 38 9.37 -16.62 -6.54
CA ILE A 38 8.32 -17.01 -5.59
C ILE A 38 7.60 -15.75 -5.11
N ASN A 39 6.30 -15.67 -5.35
CA ASN A 39 5.48 -14.58 -4.88
C ASN A 39 5.07 -14.74 -3.41
N TYR A 40 5.26 -13.68 -2.63
CA TYR A 40 4.85 -13.54 -1.24
C TYR A 40 3.78 -12.42 -1.14
N PRO A 41 2.51 -12.73 -1.40
CA PRO A 41 1.48 -11.72 -1.59
C PRO A 41 1.13 -10.92 -0.32
N ARG A 42 1.57 -11.38 0.85
CA ARG A 42 1.33 -10.75 2.16
C ARG A 42 2.59 -10.13 2.75
N LEU A 43 3.69 -10.11 2.02
CA LEU A 43 4.98 -9.63 2.49
C LEU A 43 5.09 -8.11 2.28
N VAL A 44 5.47 -7.42 3.35
CA VAL A 44 5.96 -6.04 3.37
C VAL A 44 7.47 -6.12 3.56
N LYS A 45 8.23 -5.46 2.69
CA LYS A 45 9.69 -5.37 2.79
C LYS A 45 10.09 -3.90 2.75
N TRP A 46 11.03 -3.50 3.59
CA TRP A 46 11.54 -2.13 3.62
C TRP A 46 13.05 -2.09 3.52
N SER A 47 13.53 -1.01 2.92
CA SER A 47 14.97 -0.74 2.75
C SER A 47 15.62 -0.26 4.03
N THR A 48 16.94 -0.07 4.00
CA THR A 48 17.63 0.78 4.98
C THR A 48 17.13 2.21 4.90
N GLU A 49 17.29 2.97 5.99
CA GLU A 49 17.04 4.41 5.98
C GLU A 49 17.92 5.11 4.95
N ALA A 50 17.32 5.94 4.12
CA ALA A 50 18.03 6.79 3.17
C ALA A 50 18.53 8.06 3.86
N ALA A 51 19.79 8.38 3.70
CA ALA A 51 20.30 9.70 4.10
C ALA A 51 19.67 10.80 3.21
N THR A 52 19.66 12.02 3.70
CA THR A 52 19.06 13.15 3.00
C THR A 52 19.55 13.27 1.55
N GLN A 53 18.63 13.30 0.60
CA GLN A 53 18.87 13.37 -0.86
C GLN A 53 19.63 12.17 -1.46
N LEU A 54 19.74 11.06 -0.72
CA LEU A 54 20.36 9.83 -1.19
C LEU A 54 19.33 8.70 -1.32
N THR A 55 19.71 7.66 -2.04
CA THR A 55 18.93 6.42 -2.11
C THR A 55 19.29 5.50 -0.93
N PRO A 56 18.38 4.63 -0.48
CA PRO A 56 18.70 3.58 0.47
C PRO A 56 19.87 2.72 -0.02
N THR A 57 20.65 2.18 0.90
CA THR A 57 21.87 1.44 0.56
C THR A 57 21.65 -0.07 0.48
N SER A 58 20.63 -0.61 1.15
CA SER A 58 20.40 -2.05 1.22
C SER A 58 18.94 -2.42 1.42
N TRP A 59 18.60 -3.64 0.99
CA TRP A 59 17.35 -4.34 1.27
C TRP A 59 17.59 -5.64 2.05
N ASP A 60 18.77 -5.80 2.61
CA ASP A 60 19.19 -7.04 3.27
C ASP A 60 18.67 -7.12 4.69
N GLU A 61 17.62 -7.88 4.88
CA GLU A 61 17.00 -8.17 6.17
C GLU A 61 17.81 -9.13 7.05
N SER A 62 18.79 -9.81 6.49
CA SER A 62 19.62 -10.79 7.23
C SER A 62 20.68 -10.14 8.10
N LEU A 63 20.98 -8.87 7.88
CA LEU A 63 22.01 -8.12 8.59
C LEU A 63 21.41 -7.39 9.78
N ALA A 64 21.63 -7.88 10.98
CA ALA A 64 21.16 -7.24 12.22
C ALA A 64 21.70 -5.82 12.49
N THR A 65 22.66 -5.36 11.68
CA THR A 65 23.30 -4.04 11.79
C THR A 65 22.66 -2.98 10.92
N VAL A 66 21.66 -3.34 10.10
CA VAL A 66 20.95 -2.45 9.19
C VAL A 66 19.46 -2.39 9.56
N ASP A 67 18.80 -1.30 9.18
CA ASP A 67 17.38 -1.08 9.48
C ASP A 67 16.46 -1.73 8.44
N ALA A 68 17.00 -2.36 7.39
CA ALA A 68 16.22 -3.09 6.41
C ALA A 68 15.55 -4.31 7.04
N GLY A 69 14.34 -4.62 6.60
CA GLY A 69 13.61 -5.75 7.14
C GLY A 69 12.40 -6.14 6.32
N GLU A 70 11.73 -7.15 6.80
CA GLU A 70 10.48 -7.61 6.19
C GLU A 70 9.51 -8.15 7.24
N TYR A 71 8.23 -8.11 6.92
CA TYR A 71 7.17 -8.64 7.79
C TYR A 71 6.02 -9.19 6.96
N GLU A 72 5.55 -10.39 7.28
CA GLU A 72 4.39 -11.00 6.64
C GLU A 72 3.11 -10.70 7.41
N LEU A 73 2.13 -10.07 6.75
CA LEU A 73 0.80 -9.80 7.31
C LEU A 73 -0.07 -11.07 7.21
N ALA A 74 0.23 -12.07 8.03
CA ALA A 74 -0.34 -13.41 7.95
C ALA A 74 -1.74 -13.55 8.55
N ASP A 75 -2.20 -12.58 9.37
CA ASP A 75 -3.48 -12.64 10.09
C ASP A 75 -4.71 -12.65 9.16
N SER A 76 -4.57 -12.17 7.93
CA SER A 76 -5.59 -12.25 6.89
C SER A 76 -5.04 -12.90 5.62
N LYS A 77 -5.93 -13.50 4.80
CA LYS A 77 -5.53 -14.30 3.63
C LYS A 77 -5.32 -13.47 2.36
N GLY A 78 -5.99 -12.33 2.25
CA GLY A 78 -5.95 -11.47 1.07
C GLY A 78 -4.55 -10.97 0.75
N ALA A 79 -4.27 -10.79 -0.54
CA ALA A 79 -3.03 -10.20 -1.00
C ALA A 79 -2.96 -8.70 -0.66
N ILE A 80 -1.75 -8.18 -0.49
CA ILE A 80 -1.52 -6.74 -0.41
C ILE A 80 -1.66 -6.17 -1.82
N LEU A 81 -2.46 -5.12 -1.94
CA LEU A 81 -2.73 -4.43 -3.21
C LEU A 81 -1.95 -3.13 -3.34
N ASP A 82 -1.98 -2.30 -2.31
CA ASP A 82 -1.29 -1.01 -2.31
C ASP A 82 -1.08 -0.49 -0.89
N GLY A 83 -0.37 0.62 -0.76
CA GLY A 83 -0.19 1.33 0.51
C GLY A 83 0.15 2.80 0.28
N LEU A 84 -0.32 3.66 1.18
CA LEU A 84 -0.04 5.09 1.15
C LEU A 84 0.24 5.62 2.55
N PRO A 85 1.11 6.64 2.67
CA PRO A 85 1.28 7.36 3.92
C PRO A 85 -0.01 8.08 4.32
N LEU A 86 -0.32 8.06 5.61
CA LEU A 86 -1.38 8.85 6.21
C LEU A 86 -0.85 9.47 7.50
N ARG A 87 -0.50 10.76 7.46
CA ARG A 87 0.18 11.45 8.57
C ARG A 87 1.48 10.72 8.96
N ASP A 88 1.60 10.26 10.19
CA ASP A 88 2.79 9.58 10.72
C ASP A 88 2.75 8.05 10.56
N THR A 89 1.72 7.52 9.93
CA THR A 89 1.54 6.09 9.69
C THR A 89 1.52 5.78 8.20
N PHE A 90 1.79 4.53 7.85
CA PHE A 90 1.64 4.02 6.50
C PHE A 90 0.50 3.00 6.49
N MET A 91 -0.53 3.28 5.70
CA MET A 91 -1.70 2.41 5.57
C MET A 91 -1.48 1.40 4.46
N ILE A 92 -1.65 0.12 4.76
CA ILE A 92 -1.48 -1.00 3.84
C ILE A 92 -2.86 -1.59 3.57
N TYR A 93 -3.24 -1.62 2.31
CA TYR A 93 -4.53 -2.10 1.83
C TYR A 93 -4.37 -3.49 1.22
N LYS A 94 -5.09 -4.45 1.76
CA LYS A 94 -5.22 -5.80 1.25
C LYS A 94 -6.59 -5.99 0.59
N GLU A 95 -6.81 -7.14 -0.03
CA GLU A 95 -8.11 -7.49 -0.61
C GLU A 95 -9.22 -7.60 0.44
N ASP A 96 -8.88 -7.99 1.66
CA ASP A 96 -9.82 -8.32 2.74
C ASP A 96 -9.65 -7.53 4.03
N SER A 97 -8.60 -6.70 4.13
CA SER A 97 -8.23 -6.06 5.40
C SER A 97 -7.35 -4.82 5.19
N ILE A 98 -7.22 -4.02 6.23
CA ILE A 98 -6.36 -2.83 6.25
C ILE A 98 -5.45 -2.91 7.48
N TYR A 99 -4.17 -2.61 7.27
CA TYR A 99 -3.16 -2.52 8.33
C TYR A 99 -2.57 -1.13 8.42
N SER A 100 -2.17 -0.75 9.61
CA SER A 100 -1.31 0.41 9.85
C SER A 100 0.10 -0.06 10.19
N MET A 101 1.10 0.55 9.55
CA MET A 101 2.51 0.39 9.81
C MET A 101 3.04 1.69 10.41
N THR A 102 3.61 1.62 11.60
CA THR A 102 4.07 2.78 12.35
C THR A 102 5.56 2.62 12.66
N TYR A 103 6.33 3.69 12.48
CA TYR A 103 7.74 3.70 12.84
C TYR A 103 7.90 3.72 14.36
N VAL A 104 8.66 2.75 14.90
CA VAL A 104 8.91 2.61 16.33
C VAL A 104 10.40 2.67 16.68
N GLY A 105 11.27 2.69 15.66
CA GLY A 105 12.72 2.69 15.85
C GLY A 105 13.29 1.32 16.23
N THR A 106 14.59 1.30 16.46
CA THR A 106 15.30 0.06 16.82
C THR A 106 14.80 -0.54 18.14
N PRO A 107 14.73 -1.88 18.25
CA PRO A 107 15.22 -2.88 17.30
C PRO A 107 14.21 -3.31 16.23
N PHE A 108 12.97 -2.88 16.29
CA PHE A 108 11.89 -3.42 15.42
C PHE A 108 11.62 -2.59 14.15
N ILE A 109 12.13 -1.36 14.08
CA ILE A 109 11.95 -0.37 13.01
C ILE A 109 10.47 -0.03 12.78
N PHE A 110 9.62 -0.99 12.45
CA PHE A 110 8.18 -0.80 12.26
C PHE A 110 7.35 -1.76 13.11
N ALA A 111 6.21 -1.25 13.58
CA ALA A 111 5.15 -2.03 14.20
C ALA A 111 3.93 -2.07 13.28
N PHE A 112 3.27 -3.22 13.23
CA PHE A 112 2.10 -3.47 12.39
C PHE A 112 0.87 -3.71 13.26
N ARG A 113 -0.25 -3.11 12.90
CA ARG A 113 -1.54 -3.30 13.57
C ARG A 113 -2.65 -3.41 12.54
N GLN A 114 -3.49 -4.41 12.65
CA GLN A 114 -4.71 -4.52 11.85
C GLN A 114 -5.72 -3.46 12.29
N LEU A 115 -6.13 -2.62 11.34
CA LEU A 115 -7.13 -1.56 11.55
C LEU A 115 -8.54 -2.06 11.24
N SER A 116 -8.69 -2.76 10.12
CA SER A 116 -9.95 -3.36 9.69
C SER A 116 -9.73 -4.81 9.27
N PRO A 117 -10.46 -5.78 9.87
CA PRO A 117 -10.30 -7.20 9.55
C PRO A 117 -11.21 -7.69 8.40
N SER A 118 -12.09 -6.85 7.87
CA SER A 118 -13.13 -7.28 6.92
C SER A 118 -13.39 -6.29 5.76
N VAL A 119 -12.63 -5.21 5.69
CA VAL A 119 -12.73 -4.22 4.62
C VAL A 119 -11.36 -4.05 4.00
N GLY A 120 -11.27 -4.25 2.70
CA GLY A 120 -10.07 -4.07 1.90
C GLY A 120 -10.34 -3.25 0.64
N ALA A 121 -9.30 -2.99 -0.15
CA ALA A 121 -9.42 -2.30 -1.42
C ALA A 121 -9.88 -3.25 -2.54
N LEU A 122 -10.46 -2.70 -3.60
CA LEU A 122 -10.92 -3.50 -4.75
C LEU A 122 -9.72 -4.00 -5.58
N THR A 123 -8.79 -3.11 -5.88
CA THR A 123 -7.57 -3.42 -6.63
C THR A 123 -6.49 -2.37 -6.37
N LYS A 124 -5.33 -2.54 -6.97
CA LYS A 124 -4.24 -1.56 -6.99
C LYS A 124 -4.72 -0.22 -7.57
N ASN A 125 -4.19 0.88 -7.05
CA ASN A 125 -4.58 2.25 -7.41
C ASN A 125 -6.03 2.64 -7.05
N CYS A 126 -6.71 1.86 -6.25
CA CYS A 126 -8.06 2.18 -5.76
C CYS A 126 -8.05 2.98 -4.44
N VAL A 127 -6.92 3.56 -4.07
CA VAL A 127 -6.75 4.38 -2.86
C VAL A 127 -6.12 5.71 -3.24
N ALA A 128 -6.66 6.81 -2.72
CA ALA A 128 -6.06 8.14 -2.87
C ALA A 128 -6.21 8.95 -1.58
N GLU A 129 -5.23 9.81 -1.31
CA GLU A 129 -5.29 10.75 -0.19
C GLU A 129 -6.26 11.89 -0.52
N PHE A 130 -7.12 12.24 0.44
CA PHE A 130 -8.05 13.34 0.33
C PHE A 130 -8.40 13.89 1.70
N GLU A 131 -8.26 15.20 1.89
CA GLU A 131 -8.61 15.94 3.12
C GLU A 131 -8.05 15.33 4.43
N GLY A 132 -6.82 14.80 4.36
CA GLY A 132 -6.15 14.21 5.53
C GLY A 132 -6.66 12.82 5.93
N GLY A 133 -7.40 12.14 5.06
CA GLY A 133 -7.79 10.75 5.09
C GLY A 133 -7.46 10.05 3.78
N HIS A 134 -7.78 8.77 3.69
CA HIS A 134 -7.77 8.03 2.43
C HIS A 134 -9.19 7.73 1.98
N PHE A 135 -9.53 8.20 0.79
CA PHE A 135 -10.69 7.71 0.05
C PHE A 135 -10.29 6.46 -0.72
N PHE A 136 -11.06 5.39 -0.61
CA PHE A 136 -10.75 4.18 -1.35
C PHE A 136 -11.99 3.42 -1.84
N PHE A 137 -11.81 2.81 -3.00
CA PHE A 137 -12.79 1.94 -3.62
C PHE A 137 -12.54 0.50 -3.13
N GLY A 138 -13.44 0.05 -2.27
CA GLY A 138 -13.36 -1.29 -1.69
C GLY A 138 -14.16 -2.32 -2.46
N ASN A 139 -14.13 -3.55 -1.99
CA ASN A 139 -14.94 -4.62 -2.54
C ASN A 139 -16.38 -4.49 -2.04
N GLY A 140 -17.26 -3.96 -2.90
CA GLY A 140 -18.69 -3.79 -2.62
C GLY A 140 -19.09 -2.48 -1.96
N ASP A 141 -18.16 -1.53 -1.73
CA ASP A 141 -18.48 -0.20 -1.18
C ASP A 141 -17.34 0.80 -1.41
N ILE A 142 -17.61 2.08 -1.19
CA ILE A 142 -16.62 3.14 -1.14
C ILE A 142 -16.46 3.62 0.30
N TYR A 143 -15.23 3.83 0.72
CA TYR A 143 -14.88 4.10 2.11
C TYR A 143 -13.97 5.31 2.27
N ILE A 144 -14.03 5.91 3.45
CA ILE A 144 -13.01 6.82 3.95
C ILE A 144 -12.32 6.17 5.16
N ASN A 145 -10.99 6.22 5.15
CA ASN A 145 -10.13 5.82 6.25
C ASN A 145 -9.43 7.06 6.82
N ASP A 146 -9.73 7.41 8.06
CA ASP A 146 -9.13 8.54 8.77
C ASP A 146 -7.87 8.17 9.58
N GLY A 147 -7.41 6.92 9.46
CA GLY A 147 -6.28 6.35 10.20
C GLY A 147 -6.66 5.66 11.51
N GLN A 148 -7.88 5.82 11.99
CA GLN A 148 -8.41 5.16 13.18
C GLN A 148 -9.65 4.33 12.87
N LYS A 149 -10.47 4.79 11.94
CA LYS A 149 -11.73 4.18 11.56
C LYS A 149 -11.89 4.16 10.04
N VAL A 150 -12.54 3.11 9.57
CA VAL A 150 -12.99 2.97 8.18
C VAL A 150 -14.51 3.17 8.16
N THR A 151 -14.97 4.12 7.35
CA THR A 151 -16.40 4.49 7.28
C THR A 151 -16.89 4.38 5.84
N SER A 152 -17.97 3.63 5.63
CA SER A 152 -18.72 3.61 4.35
C SER A 152 -19.35 4.96 4.08
N ILE A 153 -19.30 5.42 2.84
CA ILE A 153 -19.85 6.73 2.44
C ILE A 153 -20.99 6.63 1.43
N LEU A 154 -21.22 5.46 0.83
CA LEU A 154 -22.30 5.31 -0.14
C LEU A 154 -23.65 4.98 0.53
N PRO A 155 -24.73 5.69 0.20
CA PRO A 155 -26.09 5.25 0.47
C PRO A 155 -26.39 3.91 -0.23
N HIS A 156 -27.17 3.05 0.41
CA HIS A 156 -27.48 1.69 -0.07
C HIS A 156 -27.87 1.61 -1.56
N LYS A 157 -28.76 2.49 -2.00
CA LYS A 157 -29.26 2.50 -3.40
C LYS A 157 -28.18 2.88 -4.42
N ILE A 158 -27.25 3.76 -4.06
CA ILE A 158 -26.16 4.16 -4.93
C ILE A 158 -25.10 3.07 -4.96
N ARG A 159 -24.86 2.41 -3.85
CA ARG A 159 -23.94 1.26 -3.75
C ARG A 159 -24.35 0.16 -4.72
N ASP A 160 -25.59 -0.32 -4.65
CA ASP A 160 -26.09 -1.37 -5.51
C ASP A 160 -25.93 -0.97 -6.98
N TYR A 161 -26.32 0.25 -7.34
CA TYR A 161 -26.15 0.78 -8.69
C TYR A 161 -24.69 0.76 -9.18
N VAL A 162 -23.75 1.26 -8.39
CA VAL A 162 -22.32 1.32 -8.77
C VAL A 162 -21.75 -0.08 -8.96
N PHE A 163 -22.00 -0.98 -8.00
CA PHE A 163 -21.36 -2.29 -7.97
C PHE A 163 -22.00 -3.31 -8.92
N ASP A 164 -23.25 -3.11 -9.33
CA ASP A 164 -23.90 -3.90 -10.38
C ASP A 164 -23.33 -3.59 -11.78
N PHE A 165 -22.74 -2.39 -11.99
CA PHE A 165 -22.14 -1.99 -13.26
C PHE A 165 -20.66 -2.38 -13.40
N ILE A 166 -20.01 -2.81 -12.34
CA ILE A 166 -18.59 -3.23 -12.40
C ILE A 166 -18.50 -4.54 -13.18
N ASP A 167 -17.81 -4.49 -14.31
CA ASP A 167 -17.49 -5.69 -15.06
C ASP A 167 -16.46 -6.54 -14.29
N GLY A 168 -16.89 -7.71 -13.82
CA GLY A 168 -16.02 -8.65 -13.11
C GLY A 168 -14.79 -9.12 -13.89
N ALA A 169 -14.77 -8.97 -15.22
CA ALA A 169 -13.60 -9.25 -16.04
C ALA A 169 -12.62 -8.06 -16.13
N GLN A 170 -13.09 -6.84 -15.86
CA GLN A 170 -12.32 -5.59 -16.03
C GLN A 170 -12.03 -4.86 -14.72
N TYR A 171 -12.53 -5.29 -13.57
CA TYR A 171 -12.42 -4.61 -12.28
C TYR A 171 -10.98 -4.21 -11.91
N LYS A 172 -9.97 -4.95 -12.40
CA LYS A 172 -8.55 -4.64 -12.18
C LYS A 172 -8.09 -3.33 -12.84
N LYS A 173 -8.91 -2.76 -13.73
CA LYS A 173 -8.65 -1.45 -14.37
C LYS A 173 -9.25 -0.30 -13.56
N SER A 174 -10.02 -0.58 -12.52
CA SER A 174 -10.57 0.44 -11.65
C SER A 174 -9.47 1.21 -10.92
N PHE A 175 -9.66 2.51 -10.75
CA PHE A 175 -8.73 3.37 -10.04
C PHE A 175 -9.45 4.57 -9.40
N VAL A 176 -8.77 5.20 -8.45
CA VAL A 176 -9.24 6.40 -7.77
C VAL A 176 -8.24 7.54 -8.00
N VAL A 177 -8.75 8.72 -8.29
CA VAL A 177 -7.95 9.94 -8.45
C VAL A 177 -8.57 11.09 -7.66
N ALA A 178 -7.72 11.84 -6.96
CA ALA A 178 -8.12 13.08 -6.31
C ALA A 178 -7.93 14.28 -7.26
N ASP A 179 -8.97 15.05 -7.48
CA ASP A 179 -8.91 16.36 -8.10
C ASP A 179 -8.91 17.44 -7.03
N TYR A 180 -7.73 17.87 -6.63
CA TYR A 180 -7.56 18.89 -5.60
C TYR A 180 -8.03 20.28 -6.06
N GLY A 181 -8.07 20.54 -7.37
CA GLY A 181 -8.53 21.82 -7.92
C GLY A 181 -10.02 22.05 -7.72
N ASN A 182 -10.81 21.00 -7.85
CA ASN A 182 -12.28 21.03 -7.71
C ASN A 182 -12.76 20.45 -6.39
N THR A 183 -11.85 19.96 -5.54
CA THR A 183 -12.19 19.26 -4.29
C THR A 183 -13.10 18.06 -4.53
N GLU A 184 -12.74 17.23 -5.51
CA GLU A 184 -13.50 16.06 -5.94
C GLU A 184 -12.67 14.78 -5.90
N MET A 185 -13.35 13.66 -5.69
CA MET A 185 -12.77 12.31 -5.82
C MET A 185 -13.44 11.57 -6.97
N TRP A 186 -12.63 11.04 -7.85
CA TRP A 186 -13.09 10.28 -9.01
C TRP A 186 -12.80 8.80 -8.81
N ALA A 187 -13.84 7.99 -8.71
CA ALA A 187 -13.74 6.53 -8.76
C ALA A 187 -14.11 6.07 -10.17
N CYS A 188 -13.15 5.53 -10.89
CA CYS A 188 -13.29 5.05 -12.27
C CYS A 188 -13.31 3.51 -12.27
N PHE A 189 -14.31 2.91 -12.94
CA PHE A 189 -14.54 1.45 -12.99
C PHE A 189 -15.17 0.99 -14.30
#